data_28195b5ed5ab8d1a24f00facd30228c6
#
_entry.id   28195b5ed5ab8d1a24f00facd30228c6
#
_cell.length_a   1.000
_cell.length_b   1.000
_cell.length_c   1.000
_cell.angle_alpha   90.00
_cell.angle_beta   90.00
_cell.angle_gamma   90.00
#
_symmetry.space_group_name_H-M   'P 1'
#
loop_
_entity.id
_entity.type
_entity.pdbx_description
1 polymer ?
#
loop_
_entity_poly.entity_id
_entity_poly.type
_entity_poly.pdbx_seq_one_letter_code
_entity_poly.pdbx_strand_id
1 'polypeptide(L)'
;MKNKSTLKRLMAFCRPYRIYLVGALLFSTINIIFTLLTPILIGKAIDQMIGYHQVFFQGLSQKIFSIAFSVLMTALFNYFLVRASNKMTYEITRDLRTELFKQYQILPLSYIDSHTHGDMMSRMIADIDQISDGLLQGFTNLFGGIATILGTIGFMLYVNVKLALIVIVLTPLSLIVATLIAKYTFKFFQEQLSIRGEMSGFVEEMVGNQKVVKAFQHESINEEKFDEINDRLFKSGVKSQFLGALANPSTRFVNAIVYDTVCIYGAFSVIGGGLTVGGLSSFLTYANQYTKPFNDISNVFTELETALACAERVFKIIDEPAIKNPEHPETIDNPQGVIDLNHVNFSYTPERSLITDFNLHVNAGETIAIVGPTGCGKTTLINLLMRFYDPQSGSISIDGINTQTMDRSYLRSLYGMVLQDTWLFKGTIRDNIAYGSNNATDEEIIEAAKKAHAHKFIIQLKGGYDAMLAEEGSNLSQGQRQLLSIARIMLANPPMLILDEATSSIDTRTERQIQDAFDTMMIGRTTFIVAHRLSTIQKADQIIVMNDGHIIEQGKHEELLKKNGFYHNLYYSQFEKPE
;
A
#
# COMPACT_ATOMS: atom_id res chain seq x y z
N MET A 1 -22.80 11.12 -4.36
CA MET A 1 -23.12 10.03 -5.31
C MET A 1 -21.96 9.02 -5.44
N LYS A 2 -20.69 9.42 -5.34
CA LYS A 2 -19.51 8.53 -5.41
C LYS A 2 -19.50 7.44 -4.31
N ASN A 3 -19.76 7.80 -3.05
CA ASN A 3 -19.75 6.83 -1.94
C ASN A 3 -20.75 5.66 -2.11
N LYS A 4 -21.87 5.88 -2.83
CA LYS A 4 -22.85 4.80 -3.08
C LYS A 4 -22.31 3.73 -4.04
N SER A 5 -21.49 4.10 -5.02
CA SER A 5 -20.88 3.15 -5.96
C SER A 5 -19.78 2.35 -5.29
N THR A 6 -18.94 3.00 -4.47
CA THR A 6 -17.87 2.36 -3.69
C THR A 6 -18.44 1.38 -2.66
N LEU A 7 -19.48 1.78 -1.92
CA LEU A 7 -20.17 0.89 -0.98
C LEU A 7 -20.77 -0.33 -1.70
N LYS A 8 -21.45 -0.14 -2.84
CA LYS A 8 -22.02 -1.24 -3.63
C LYS A 8 -20.95 -2.23 -4.09
N ARG A 9 -19.80 -1.72 -4.49
CA ARG A 9 -18.65 -2.54 -4.92
C ARG A 9 -18.02 -3.28 -3.74
N LEU A 10 -17.83 -2.61 -2.61
CA LEU A 10 -17.33 -3.26 -1.39
C LEU A 10 -18.28 -4.36 -0.93
N MET A 11 -19.60 -4.12 -0.99
CA MET A 11 -20.61 -5.15 -0.70
C MET A 11 -20.60 -6.30 -1.71
N ALA A 12 -20.11 -6.09 -2.94
CA ALA A 12 -19.91 -7.19 -3.89
C ALA A 12 -18.82 -8.16 -3.45
N PHE A 13 -17.75 -7.69 -2.82
CA PHE A 13 -16.73 -8.53 -2.18
C PHE A 13 -17.28 -9.32 -0.97
N CYS A 14 -18.39 -8.85 -0.36
CA CYS A 14 -19.07 -9.60 0.70
C CYS A 14 -19.93 -10.77 0.18
N ARG A 15 -20.29 -10.79 -1.11
CA ARG A 15 -21.19 -11.80 -1.68
C ARG A 15 -20.74 -13.26 -1.49
N PRO A 16 -19.46 -13.63 -1.69
CA PRO A 16 -19.01 -14.99 -1.45
C PRO A 16 -19.19 -15.41 0.01
N TYR A 17 -19.14 -14.45 0.93
CA TYR A 17 -19.15 -14.64 2.38
C TYR A 17 -20.52 -14.39 3.02
N ARG A 18 -21.60 -14.30 2.23
CA ARG A 18 -22.97 -13.99 2.71
C ARG A 18 -23.46 -14.93 3.82
N ILE A 19 -22.98 -16.14 3.88
CA ILE A 19 -23.34 -17.09 4.94
C ILE A 19 -22.86 -16.62 6.31
N TYR A 20 -21.66 -16.03 6.38
CA TYR A 20 -21.14 -15.44 7.62
C TYR A 20 -21.89 -14.16 7.99
N LEU A 21 -22.30 -13.35 7.00
CA LEU A 21 -23.11 -12.16 7.23
C LEU A 21 -24.48 -12.53 7.84
N VAL A 22 -25.17 -13.49 7.24
CA VAL A 22 -26.45 -13.99 7.76
C VAL A 22 -26.27 -14.59 9.14
N GLY A 23 -25.21 -15.40 9.33
CA GLY A 23 -24.85 -15.97 10.64
C GLY A 23 -24.62 -14.85 11.69
N ALA A 24 -23.83 -13.83 11.35
CA ALA A 24 -23.56 -12.71 12.25
C ALA A 24 -24.86 -11.96 12.65
N LEU A 25 -25.76 -11.71 11.68
CA LEU A 25 -27.05 -11.08 11.95
C LEU A 25 -27.93 -11.92 12.87
N LEU A 26 -28.01 -13.25 12.64
CA LEU A 26 -28.75 -14.17 13.50
C LEU A 26 -28.17 -14.23 14.92
N PHE A 27 -26.84 -14.41 15.04
CA PHE A 27 -26.17 -14.45 16.34
C PHE A 27 -26.30 -13.12 17.09
N SER A 28 -26.20 -11.97 16.40
CA SER A 28 -26.42 -10.66 16.97
C SER A 28 -27.85 -10.51 17.52
N THR A 29 -28.85 -10.91 16.74
CA THR A 29 -30.25 -10.86 17.15
C THR A 29 -30.52 -11.70 18.40
N ILE A 30 -30.04 -12.94 18.41
CA ILE A 30 -30.20 -13.85 19.56
C ILE A 30 -29.43 -13.31 20.79
N ASN A 31 -28.21 -12.82 20.59
CA ASN A 31 -27.41 -12.18 21.64
C ASN A 31 -28.19 -11.03 22.31
N ILE A 32 -28.78 -10.13 21.50
CA ILE A 32 -29.52 -8.97 21.99
C ILE A 32 -30.79 -9.41 22.74
N ILE A 33 -31.51 -10.41 22.27
CA ILE A 33 -32.68 -10.95 22.97
C ILE A 33 -32.31 -11.39 24.39
N PHE A 34 -31.25 -12.21 24.55
CA PHE A 34 -30.82 -12.65 25.87
C PHE A 34 -30.25 -11.49 26.72
N THR A 35 -29.52 -10.54 26.11
CA THR A 35 -29.02 -9.35 26.77
C THR A 35 -30.18 -8.50 27.35
N LEU A 36 -31.25 -8.32 26.59
CA LEU A 36 -32.43 -7.53 27.01
C LEU A 36 -33.38 -8.29 27.93
N LEU A 37 -33.35 -9.62 27.89
CA LEU A 37 -34.12 -10.46 28.82
C LEU A 37 -33.54 -10.40 30.24
N THR A 38 -32.24 -10.26 30.39
CA THR A 38 -31.54 -10.29 31.68
C THR A 38 -32.04 -9.24 32.67
N PRO A 39 -32.24 -7.94 32.32
CA PRO A 39 -32.80 -6.94 33.28
C PRO A 39 -34.17 -7.29 33.80
N ILE A 40 -35.07 -7.85 32.97
CA ILE A 40 -36.41 -8.30 33.45
C ILE A 40 -36.28 -9.45 34.44
N LEU A 41 -35.38 -10.41 34.19
CA LEU A 41 -35.16 -11.50 35.12
C LEU A 41 -34.58 -11.00 36.45
N ILE A 42 -33.68 -10.03 36.41
CA ILE A 42 -33.14 -9.38 37.60
C ILE A 42 -34.26 -8.66 38.38
N GLY A 43 -35.09 -7.87 37.68
CA GLY A 43 -36.22 -7.20 38.31
C GLY A 43 -37.18 -8.19 38.99
N LYS A 44 -37.53 -9.28 38.27
CA LYS A 44 -38.37 -10.32 38.86
C LYS A 44 -37.72 -11.05 40.04
N ALA A 45 -36.37 -11.16 40.07
CA ALA A 45 -35.65 -11.68 41.23
C ALA A 45 -35.70 -10.72 42.43
N ILE A 46 -35.57 -9.40 42.17
CA ILE A 46 -35.69 -8.36 43.18
C ILE A 46 -37.09 -8.41 43.82
N ASP A 47 -38.13 -8.53 43.00
CA ASP A 47 -39.52 -8.61 43.49
C ASP A 47 -39.78 -9.81 44.40
N GLN A 48 -38.96 -10.91 44.31
CA GLN A 48 -39.03 -12.08 45.22
C GLN A 48 -38.34 -11.83 46.59
N MET A 49 -37.59 -10.73 46.71
CA MET A 49 -36.84 -10.36 47.93
C MET A 49 -37.49 -9.25 48.73
N ILE A 50 -38.60 -8.65 48.25
CA ILE A 50 -39.25 -7.52 48.88
C ILE A 50 -40.14 -7.96 50.00
N GLY A 51 -39.92 -7.41 51.22
CA GLY A 51 -40.65 -7.67 52.44
C GLY A 51 -39.73 -8.15 53.56
N TYR A 52 -39.94 -7.62 54.78
CA TYR A 52 -39.15 -8.02 55.94
C TYR A 52 -39.50 -9.47 56.32
N HIS A 53 -38.52 -10.38 56.33
CA HIS A 53 -38.67 -11.83 56.53
C HIS A 53 -39.55 -12.57 55.50
N GLN A 54 -39.82 -11.99 54.31
CA GLN A 54 -40.71 -12.60 53.28
C GLN A 54 -39.97 -13.00 52.02
N VAL A 55 -38.69 -13.41 52.09
CA VAL A 55 -37.94 -13.86 50.92
C VAL A 55 -38.42 -15.21 50.44
N PHE A 56 -38.89 -15.28 49.18
CA PHE A 56 -39.31 -16.55 48.56
C PHE A 56 -38.12 -17.21 47.89
N PHE A 57 -37.32 -17.96 48.68
CA PHE A 57 -36.03 -18.56 48.21
C PHE A 57 -36.20 -19.49 47.03
N GLN A 58 -37.27 -20.26 46.90
CA GLN A 58 -37.49 -21.18 45.79
C GLN A 58 -37.72 -20.41 44.47
N GLY A 59 -38.53 -19.37 44.49
CA GLY A 59 -38.73 -18.46 43.34
C GLY A 59 -37.47 -17.71 42.96
N LEU A 60 -36.71 -17.25 43.96
CA LEU A 60 -35.45 -16.55 43.78
C LEU A 60 -34.38 -17.44 43.10
N SER A 61 -34.23 -18.70 43.57
CA SER A 61 -33.28 -19.64 43.01
C SER A 61 -33.57 -19.97 41.53
N GLN A 62 -34.85 -20.11 41.15
CA GLN A 62 -35.25 -20.28 39.77
C GLN A 62 -34.90 -19.09 38.87
N LYS A 63 -35.06 -17.84 39.41
CA LYS A 63 -34.68 -16.62 38.66
C LYS A 63 -33.18 -16.47 38.53
N ILE A 64 -32.41 -16.81 39.58
CA ILE A 64 -30.94 -16.80 39.51
C ILE A 64 -30.47 -17.78 38.44
N PHE A 65 -31.02 -19.01 38.41
CA PHE A 65 -30.68 -19.97 37.36
C PHE A 65 -31.02 -19.47 35.95
N SER A 66 -32.21 -18.84 35.79
CA SER A 66 -32.60 -18.21 34.51
C SER A 66 -31.68 -17.07 34.09
N ILE A 67 -31.22 -16.24 35.05
CA ILE A 67 -30.24 -15.17 34.81
C ILE A 67 -28.90 -15.78 34.36
N ALA A 68 -28.41 -16.79 35.09
CA ALA A 68 -27.16 -17.48 34.73
C ALA A 68 -27.23 -18.10 33.33
N PHE A 69 -28.33 -18.75 32.99
CA PHE A 69 -28.58 -19.26 31.65
C PHE A 69 -28.61 -18.13 30.59
N SER A 70 -29.30 -17.05 30.85
CA SER A 70 -29.38 -15.91 29.93
C SER A 70 -28.00 -15.28 29.67
N VAL A 71 -27.18 -15.11 30.71
CA VAL A 71 -25.83 -14.57 30.60
C VAL A 71 -24.93 -15.53 29.82
N LEU A 72 -25.03 -16.84 30.09
CA LEU A 72 -24.28 -17.87 29.35
C LEU A 72 -24.63 -17.85 27.86
N MET A 73 -25.91 -17.75 27.51
CA MET A 73 -26.37 -17.65 26.12
C MET A 73 -25.89 -16.36 25.46
N THR A 74 -25.95 -15.25 26.15
CA THR A 74 -25.37 -13.97 25.66
C THR A 74 -23.89 -14.13 25.33
N ALA A 75 -23.09 -14.71 26.23
CA ALA A 75 -21.65 -14.91 26.00
C ALA A 75 -21.39 -15.86 24.82
N LEU A 76 -22.16 -16.97 24.73
CA LEU A 76 -22.04 -17.96 23.66
C LEU A 76 -22.34 -17.34 22.28
N PHE A 77 -23.48 -16.66 22.15
CA PHE A 77 -23.86 -16.04 20.88
C PHE A 77 -22.99 -14.85 20.50
N ASN A 78 -22.47 -14.09 21.49
CA ASN A 78 -21.47 -13.07 21.24
C ASN A 78 -20.17 -13.65 20.68
N TYR A 79 -19.71 -14.78 21.21
CA TYR A 79 -18.53 -15.50 20.68
C TYR A 79 -18.74 -15.89 19.20
N PHE A 80 -19.90 -16.46 18.85
CA PHE A 80 -20.19 -16.83 17.47
C PHE A 80 -20.32 -15.61 16.55
N LEU A 81 -20.91 -14.52 17.03
CA LEU A 81 -21.02 -13.26 16.31
C LEU A 81 -19.62 -12.71 15.95
N VAL A 82 -18.76 -12.58 16.95
CA VAL A 82 -17.40 -12.04 16.76
C VAL A 82 -16.59 -12.96 15.82
N ARG A 83 -16.70 -14.29 16.00
CA ARG A 83 -16.02 -15.25 15.14
C ARG A 83 -16.49 -15.17 13.69
N ALA A 84 -17.80 -15.05 13.44
CA ALA A 84 -18.35 -14.94 12.09
C ALA A 84 -17.93 -13.63 11.42
N SER A 85 -18.01 -12.51 12.16
CA SER A 85 -17.61 -11.18 11.67
C SER A 85 -16.12 -11.12 11.35
N ASN A 86 -15.26 -11.60 12.24
CA ASN A 86 -13.81 -11.66 12.01
C ASN A 86 -13.47 -12.52 10.79
N LYS A 87 -14.05 -13.73 10.70
CA LYS A 87 -13.78 -14.62 9.56
C LYS A 87 -14.14 -13.96 8.24
N MET A 88 -15.33 -13.35 8.17
CA MET A 88 -15.79 -12.65 6.96
C MET A 88 -14.87 -11.48 6.61
N THR A 89 -14.55 -10.63 7.57
CA THR A 89 -13.72 -9.43 7.34
C THR A 89 -12.33 -9.79 6.86
N TYR A 90 -11.65 -10.75 7.51
CA TYR A 90 -10.30 -11.14 7.10
C TYR A 90 -10.25 -11.83 5.74
N GLU A 91 -11.27 -12.60 5.37
CA GLU A 91 -11.36 -13.19 4.03
C GLU A 91 -11.55 -12.12 2.95
N ILE A 92 -12.41 -11.12 3.19
CA ILE A 92 -12.60 -9.97 2.28
C ILE A 92 -11.29 -9.19 2.13
N THR A 93 -10.62 -8.93 3.25
CA THR A 93 -9.33 -8.21 3.28
C THR A 93 -8.25 -8.96 2.50
N ARG A 94 -8.18 -10.28 2.67
CA ARG A 94 -7.27 -11.14 1.89
C ARG A 94 -7.54 -11.03 0.39
N ASP A 95 -8.80 -11.12 -0.01
CA ASP A 95 -9.19 -11.06 -1.42
C ASP A 95 -8.87 -9.70 -2.04
N LEU A 96 -9.13 -8.59 -1.30
CA LEU A 96 -8.75 -7.24 -1.73
C LEU A 96 -7.24 -7.09 -1.90
N ARG A 97 -6.44 -7.59 -0.94
CA ARG A 97 -4.97 -7.57 -1.07
C ARG A 97 -4.49 -8.37 -2.28
N THR A 98 -5.05 -9.53 -2.48
CA THR A 98 -4.70 -10.39 -3.61
C THR A 98 -5.02 -9.73 -4.94
N GLU A 99 -6.19 -9.11 -5.07
CA GLU A 99 -6.63 -8.41 -6.28
C GLU A 99 -5.76 -7.18 -6.54
N LEU A 100 -5.49 -6.37 -5.51
CA LEU A 100 -4.62 -5.20 -5.63
C LEU A 100 -3.19 -5.60 -6.02
N PHE A 101 -2.64 -6.66 -5.42
CA PHE A 101 -1.30 -7.13 -5.76
C PHE A 101 -1.22 -7.64 -7.19
N LYS A 102 -2.22 -8.40 -7.65
CA LYS A 102 -2.31 -8.82 -9.05
C LYS A 102 -2.34 -7.63 -10.00
N GLN A 103 -3.11 -6.60 -9.65
CA GLN A 103 -3.19 -5.38 -10.45
C GLN A 103 -1.83 -4.68 -10.55
N TYR A 104 -1.07 -4.56 -9.45
CA TYR A 104 0.28 -3.99 -9.49
C TYR A 104 1.23 -4.72 -10.45
N GLN A 105 1.06 -6.05 -10.63
CA GLN A 105 1.92 -6.82 -11.55
C GLN A 105 1.62 -6.56 -13.03
N ILE A 106 0.44 -6.04 -13.36
CA ILE A 106 -0.01 -5.84 -14.75
C ILE A 106 -0.18 -4.35 -15.13
N LEU A 107 0.06 -3.45 -14.18
CA LEU A 107 0.05 -2.01 -14.44
C LEU A 107 1.20 -1.58 -15.38
N PRO A 108 0.99 -0.54 -16.21
CA PRO A 108 2.05 0.05 -17.00
C PRO A 108 3.11 0.70 -16.10
N LEU A 109 4.36 0.69 -16.55
CA LEU A 109 5.46 1.32 -15.81
C LEU A 109 5.23 2.82 -15.62
N SER A 110 4.56 3.48 -16.55
CA SER A 110 4.15 4.88 -16.45
C SER A 110 3.30 5.18 -15.21
N TYR A 111 2.46 4.23 -14.79
CA TYR A 111 1.71 4.36 -13.54
C TYR A 111 2.63 4.27 -12.32
N ILE A 112 3.55 3.31 -12.32
CA ILE A 112 4.50 3.09 -11.22
C ILE A 112 5.43 4.30 -11.08
N ASP A 113 5.97 4.81 -12.19
CA ASP A 113 6.88 5.96 -12.20
C ASP A 113 6.19 7.28 -11.79
N SER A 114 4.87 7.39 -12.02
CA SER A 114 4.09 8.58 -11.62
C SER A 114 3.65 8.60 -10.16
N HIS A 115 3.84 7.49 -9.42
CA HIS A 115 3.44 7.35 -8.02
C HIS A 115 4.63 6.97 -7.13
N THR A 116 4.67 7.46 -5.91
CA THR A 116 5.73 7.08 -4.97
C THR A 116 5.52 5.65 -4.46
N HIS A 117 6.61 4.93 -4.26
CA HIS A 117 6.58 3.57 -3.68
C HIS A 117 5.87 3.56 -2.31
N GLY A 118 6.10 4.61 -1.50
CA GLY A 118 5.44 4.76 -0.20
C GLY A 118 3.92 4.88 -0.30
N ASP A 119 3.39 5.61 -1.30
CA ASP A 119 1.94 5.72 -1.53
C ASP A 119 1.34 4.36 -1.93
N MET A 120 1.99 3.63 -2.85
CA MET A 120 1.54 2.30 -3.25
C MET A 120 1.55 1.30 -2.09
N MET A 121 2.60 1.30 -1.27
CA MET A 121 2.69 0.45 -0.07
C MET A 121 1.67 0.83 0.99
N SER A 122 1.42 2.14 1.20
CA SER A 122 0.39 2.63 2.11
C SER A 122 -1.00 2.14 1.71
N ARG A 123 -1.31 2.14 0.41
CA ARG A 123 -2.59 1.62 -0.10
C ARG A 123 -2.73 0.10 0.08
N MET A 124 -1.64 -0.66 -0.08
CA MET A 124 -1.62 -2.11 0.10
C MET A 124 -1.79 -2.52 1.57
N ILE A 125 -1.25 -1.74 2.50
CA ILE A 125 -1.20 -2.06 3.93
C ILE A 125 -2.24 -1.22 4.69
N ALA A 126 -2.01 0.08 4.83
CA ALA A 126 -2.79 0.93 5.71
C ALA A 126 -4.24 1.12 5.24
N ASP A 127 -4.47 1.37 3.93
CA ASP A 127 -5.83 1.56 3.41
C ASP A 127 -6.66 0.29 3.52
N ILE A 128 -6.07 -0.88 3.23
CA ILE A 128 -6.79 -2.16 3.35
C ILE A 128 -7.06 -2.51 4.81
N ASP A 129 -6.14 -2.21 5.74
CA ASP A 129 -6.37 -2.40 7.17
C ASP A 129 -7.50 -1.50 7.67
N GLN A 130 -7.55 -0.24 7.22
CA GLN A 130 -8.66 0.68 7.55
C GLN A 130 -10.01 0.21 6.97
N ILE A 131 -10.02 -0.39 5.77
CA ILE A 131 -11.21 -1.05 5.21
C ILE A 131 -11.64 -2.22 6.11
N SER A 132 -10.69 -3.03 6.56
CA SER A 132 -10.93 -4.16 7.48
C SER A 132 -11.59 -3.69 8.77
N ASP A 133 -11.03 -2.66 9.41
CA ASP A 133 -11.54 -2.11 10.67
C ASP A 133 -12.94 -1.52 10.51
N GLY A 134 -13.18 -0.76 9.44
CA GLY A 134 -14.50 -0.21 9.15
C GLY A 134 -15.55 -1.28 8.86
N LEU A 135 -15.21 -2.35 8.15
CA LEU A 135 -16.11 -3.49 7.92
C LEU A 135 -16.41 -4.22 9.24
N LEU A 136 -15.39 -4.50 10.04
CA LEU A 136 -15.56 -5.19 11.32
C LEU A 136 -16.45 -4.39 12.26
N GLN A 137 -16.17 -3.10 12.42
CA GLN A 137 -17.00 -2.19 13.24
C GLN A 137 -18.42 -2.08 12.69
N GLY A 138 -18.57 -1.97 11.37
CA GLY A 138 -19.88 -1.93 10.72
C GLY A 138 -20.71 -3.18 10.98
N PHE A 139 -20.14 -4.36 10.83
CA PHE A 139 -20.86 -5.62 11.00
C PHE A 139 -21.14 -5.97 12.47
N THR A 140 -20.27 -5.61 13.40
CA THR A 140 -20.45 -5.92 14.82
C THR A 140 -21.28 -4.87 15.55
N ASN A 141 -20.94 -3.59 15.39
CA ASN A 141 -21.47 -2.53 16.25
C ASN A 141 -22.66 -1.81 15.62
N LEU A 142 -22.71 -1.62 14.28
CA LEU A 142 -23.83 -0.94 13.66
C LEU A 142 -25.14 -1.75 13.78
N PHE A 143 -25.09 -3.03 13.37
CA PHE A 143 -26.26 -3.90 13.47
C PHE A 143 -26.64 -4.17 14.92
N GLY A 144 -25.65 -4.43 15.78
CA GLY A 144 -25.87 -4.63 17.19
C GLY A 144 -26.47 -3.40 17.87
N GLY A 145 -25.93 -2.21 17.55
CA GLY A 145 -26.41 -0.94 18.10
C GLY A 145 -27.85 -0.62 17.71
N ILE A 146 -28.20 -0.72 16.42
CA ILE A 146 -29.57 -0.49 15.94
C ILE A 146 -30.55 -1.47 16.57
N ALA A 147 -30.22 -2.77 16.59
CA ALA A 147 -31.10 -3.78 17.18
C ALA A 147 -31.23 -3.62 18.70
N THR A 148 -30.15 -3.18 19.38
CA THR A 148 -30.22 -2.84 20.82
C THR A 148 -31.17 -1.65 21.09
N ILE A 149 -31.07 -0.59 20.28
CA ILE A 149 -31.98 0.59 20.41
C ILE A 149 -33.42 0.15 20.22
N LEU A 150 -33.74 -0.54 19.12
CA LEU A 150 -35.11 -0.98 18.82
C LEU A 150 -35.66 -1.96 19.87
N GLY A 151 -34.83 -2.93 20.27
CA GLY A 151 -35.18 -3.90 21.29
C GLY A 151 -35.39 -3.26 22.65
N THR A 152 -34.51 -2.33 23.07
CA THR A 152 -34.62 -1.61 24.35
C THR A 152 -35.88 -0.76 24.40
N ILE A 153 -36.22 -0.04 23.30
CA ILE A 153 -37.48 0.68 23.19
C ILE A 153 -38.68 -0.27 23.40
N GLY A 154 -38.68 -1.41 22.70
CA GLY A 154 -39.75 -2.40 22.82
C GLY A 154 -39.93 -2.90 24.26
N PHE A 155 -38.83 -3.22 24.95
CA PHE A 155 -38.87 -3.69 26.33
C PHE A 155 -39.26 -2.57 27.31
N MET A 156 -38.79 -1.32 27.10
CA MET A 156 -39.22 -0.18 27.92
C MET A 156 -40.73 0.10 27.79
N LEU A 157 -41.27 0.05 26.57
CA LEU A 157 -42.71 0.21 26.33
C LEU A 157 -43.54 -0.90 26.99
N TYR A 158 -43.01 -2.13 26.98
CA TYR A 158 -43.63 -3.28 27.66
C TYR A 158 -43.70 -3.09 29.19
N VAL A 159 -42.63 -2.54 29.81
CA VAL A 159 -42.55 -2.33 31.24
C VAL A 159 -43.42 -1.13 31.68
N ASN A 160 -43.25 0.05 31.07
CA ASN A 160 -44.05 1.21 31.36
C ASN A 160 -43.97 2.25 30.23
N VAL A 161 -45.09 2.52 29.55
CA VAL A 161 -45.17 3.42 28.40
C VAL A 161 -44.81 4.88 28.75
N LYS A 162 -45.25 5.38 29.92
CA LYS A 162 -45.01 6.77 30.33
C LYS A 162 -43.51 7.02 30.58
N LEU A 163 -42.85 6.12 31.29
CA LEU A 163 -41.42 6.20 31.53
C LEU A 163 -40.62 6.05 30.22
N ALA A 164 -41.06 5.16 29.32
CA ALA A 164 -40.44 4.97 28.02
C ALA A 164 -40.43 6.26 27.17
N LEU A 165 -41.57 6.97 27.15
CA LEU A 165 -41.67 8.25 26.44
C LEU A 165 -40.75 9.33 27.03
N ILE A 166 -40.58 9.38 28.35
CA ILE A 166 -39.63 10.31 29.00
C ILE A 166 -38.18 10.03 28.48
N VAL A 167 -37.76 8.77 28.49
CA VAL A 167 -36.40 8.39 28.03
C VAL A 167 -36.23 8.70 26.53
N ILE A 168 -37.20 8.33 25.69
CA ILE A 168 -37.14 8.53 24.23
C ILE A 168 -37.03 10.02 23.89
N VAL A 169 -37.75 10.90 24.62
CA VAL A 169 -37.75 12.35 24.37
C VAL A 169 -36.48 13.03 24.91
N LEU A 170 -35.98 12.61 26.07
CA LEU A 170 -34.82 13.25 26.70
C LEU A 170 -33.48 12.78 26.16
N THR A 171 -33.35 11.53 25.72
CA THR A 171 -32.05 10.99 25.23
C THR A 171 -31.48 11.75 24.02
N PRO A 172 -32.25 12.21 23.02
CA PRO A 172 -31.72 13.03 21.94
C PRO A 172 -30.97 14.29 22.38
N LEU A 173 -31.26 14.80 23.59
CA LEU A 173 -30.54 15.95 24.17
C LEU A 173 -29.05 15.63 24.36
N SER A 174 -28.70 14.41 24.74
CA SER A 174 -27.28 13.98 24.84
C SER A 174 -26.57 13.99 23.49
N LEU A 175 -27.26 13.62 22.41
CA LEU A 175 -26.74 13.69 21.05
C LEU A 175 -26.49 15.13 20.59
N ILE A 176 -27.41 16.03 20.89
CA ILE A 176 -27.27 17.46 20.57
C ILE A 176 -26.03 18.02 21.26
N VAL A 177 -25.87 17.75 22.56
CA VAL A 177 -24.67 18.18 23.31
C VAL A 177 -23.40 17.59 22.76
N ALA A 178 -23.36 16.28 22.46
CA ALA A 178 -22.21 15.62 21.85
C ALA A 178 -21.85 16.25 20.51
N THR A 179 -22.84 16.49 19.63
CA THR A 179 -22.62 17.08 18.30
C THR A 179 -22.09 18.51 18.38
N LEU A 180 -22.60 19.31 19.31
CA LEU A 180 -22.10 20.68 19.52
C LEU A 180 -20.64 20.68 19.97
N ILE A 181 -20.29 19.83 20.93
CA ILE A 181 -18.90 19.69 21.39
C ILE A 181 -18.01 19.20 20.26
N ALA A 182 -18.40 18.16 19.52
CA ALA A 182 -17.64 17.62 18.40
C ALA A 182 -17.39 18.69 17.33
N LYS A 183 -18.41 19.47 16.96
CA LYS A 183 -18.28 20.57 15.98
C LYS A 183 -17.28 21.64 16.44
N TYR A 184 -17.28 21.96 17.73
CA TYR A 184 -16.35 22.95 18.28
C TYR A 184 -14.92 22.42 18.36
N THR A 185 -14.76 21.15 18.71
CA THR A 185 -13.47 20.47 18.85
C THR A 185 -12.80 20.22 17.50
N PHE A 186 -13.59 19.99 16.45
CA PHE A 186 -13.11 19.63 15.10
C PHE A 186 -12.09 20.62 14.54
N LYS A 187 -12.30 21.93 14.74
CA LYS A 187 -11.37 22.98 14.29
C LYS A 187 -9.98 22.82 14.91
N PHE A 188 -9.93 22.59 16.22
CA PHE A 188 -8.66 22.43 16.94
C PHE A 188 -7.98 21.11 16.62
N PHE A 189 -8.77 20.07 16.33
CA PHE A 189 -8.24 18.78 15.89
C PHE A 189 -7.58 18.88 14.52
N GLN A 190 -8.19 19.61 13.59
CA GLN A 190 -7.58 19.86 12.26
C GLN A 190 -6.30 20.69 12.37
N GLU A 191 -6.27 21.71 13.22
CA GLU A 191 -5.07 22.51 13.47
C GLU A 191 -3.95 21.63 14.03
N GLN A 192 -4.24 20.79 15.02
CA GLN A 192 -3.28 19.83 15.59
C GLN A 192 -2.73 18.85 14.53
N LEU A 193 -3.60 18.30 13.67
CA LEU A 193 -3.20 17.40 12.58
C LEU A 193 -2.28 18.09 11.57
N SER A 194 -2.57 19.35 11.22
CA SER A 194 -1.74 20.14 10.32
C SER A 194 -0.34 20.37 10.89
N ILE A 195 -0.25 20.80 12.17
CA ILE A 195 1.04 21.02 12.83
C ILE A 195 1.81 19.71 13.01
N ARG A 196 1.11 18.61 13.30
CA ARG A 196 1.73 17.27 13.38
C ARG A 196 2.31 16.83 12.04
N GLY A 197 1.63 17.14 10.94
CA GLY A 197 2.14 16.91 9.57
C GLY A 197 3.40 17.73 9.28
N GLU A 198 3.41 19.03 9.65
CA GLU A 198 4.57 19.92 9.55
C GLU A 198 5.77 19.37 10.35
N MET A 199 5.54 18.95 11.60
CA MET A 199 6.58 18.34 12.44
C MET A 199 7.13 17.06 11.82
N SER A 200 6.28 16.16 11.34
CA SER A 200 6.71 14.91 10.72
C SER A 200 7.56 15.15 9.48
N GLY A 201 7.17 16.09 8.62
CA GLY A 201 7.96 16.47 7.43
C GLY A 201 9.31 17.07 7.81
N PHE A 202 9.33 17.94 8.82
CA PHE A 202 10.57 18.53 9.32
C PHE A 202 11.55 17.48 9.89
N VAL A 203 11.02 16.54 10.71
CA VAL A 203 11.84 15.46 11.28
C VAL A 203 12.36 14.54 10.18
N GLU A 204 11.53 14.14 9.22
CA GLU A 204 11.94 13.31 8.09
C GLU A 204 13.05 13.96 7.27
N GLU A 205 12.93 15.26 6.97
CA GLU A 205 13.94 16.02 6.23
C GLU A 205 15.26 16.12 7.00
N MET A 206 15.22 16.49 8.29
CA MET A 206 16.43 16.70 9.09
C MET A 206 17.13 15.39 9.44
N VAL A 207 16.39 14.34 9.82
CA VAL A 207 16.96 13.02 10.12
C VAL A 207 17.46 12.32 8.85
N GLY A 208 16.72 12.41 7.76
CA GLY A 208 17.13 11.85 6.46
C GLY A 208 18.44 12.46 5.95
N ASN A 209 18.65 13.76 6.21
CA ASN A 209 19.84 14.49 5.79
C ASN A 209 20.82 14.77 6.96
N GLN A 210 20.84 13.92 8.00
CA GLN A 210 21.64 14.15 9.20
C GLN A 210 23.14 14.37 8.92
N LYS A 211 23.69 13.73 7.87
CA LYS A 211 25.09 13.96 7.45
C LYS A 211 25.32 15.40 7.01
N VAL A 212 24.36 16.00 6.31
CA VAL A 212 24.44 17.38 5.84
C VAL A 212 24.29 18.33 7.03
N VAL A 213 23.29 18.09 7.91
CA VAL A 213 23.08 18.88 9.13
C VAL A 213 24.38 18.95 9.94
N LYS A 214 25.04 17.80 10.17
CA LYS A 214 26.32 17.74 10.90
C LYS A 214 27.48 18.42 10.17
N ALA A 215 27.57 18.26 8.84
CA ALA A 215 28.62 18.85 8.04
C ALA A 215 28.59 20.39 8.08
N PHE A 216 27.37 20.97 8.16
CA PHE A 216 27.17 22.42 8.22
C PHE A 216 26.93 22.96 9.64
N GLN A 217 26.98 22.10 10.69
CA GLN A 217 26.81 22.46 12.11
C GLN A 217 25.48 23.20 12.39
N HIS A 218 24.38 22.72 11.76
CA HIS A 218 23.06 23.31 11.89
C HIS A 218 22.18 22.67 12.97
N GLU A 219 22.76 21.86 13.89
CA GLU A 219 22.01 21.15 14.92
C GLU A 219 21.21 22.10 15.82
N SER A 220 21.84 23.14 16.33
CA SER A 220 21.19 24.10 17.26
C SER A 220 20.06 24.90 16.58
N ILE A 221 20.23 25.25 15.31
CA ILE A 221 19.21 25.97 14.53
C ILE A 221 17.99 25.03 14.30
N ASN A 222 18.26 23.77 14.03
CA ASN A 222 17.22 22.77 13.82
C ASN A 222 16.48 22.43 15.13
N GLU A 223 17.19 22.40 16.28
CA GLU A 223 16.57 22.25 17.62
C GLU A 223 15.63 23.42 17.92
N GLU A 224 16.05 24.66 17.70
CA GLU A 224 15.19 25.85 17.91
C GLU A 224 13.93 25.79 17.06
N LYS A 225 14.06 25.43 15.78
CA LYS A 225 12.91 25.30 14.88
C LYS A 225 12.00 24.14 15.26
N PHE A 226 12.58 23.02 15.70
CA PHE A 226 11.81 21.89 16.22
C PHE A 226 11.01 22.30 17.45
N ASP A 227 11.63 23.00 18.40
CA ASP A 227 10.99 23.47 19.63
C ASP A 227 9.84 24.44 19.34
N GLU A 228 9.98 25.34 18.34
CA GLU A 228 8.89 26.21 17.90
C GLU A 228 7.67 25.41 17.39
N ILE A 229 7.92 24.43 16.54
CA ILE A 229 6.85 23.55 16.01
C ILE A 229 6.23 22.72 17.13
N ASN A 230 7.07 22.17 18.03
CA ASN A 230 6.65 21.35 19.15
C ASN A 230 5.80 22.15 20.16
N ASP A 231 6.16 23.40 20.43
CA ASP A 231 5.39 24.29 21.29
C ASP A 231 4.01 24.60 20.69
N ARG A 232 3.94 24.82 19.38
CA ARG A 232 2.66 25.01 18.68
C ARG A 232 1.83 23.73 18.73
N LEU A 233 2.45 22.56 18.54
CA LEU A 233 1.78 21.26 18.64
C LEU A 233 1.28 21.00 20.05
N PHE A 234 2.06 21.32 21.08
CA PHE A 234 1.66 21.21 22.47
C PHE A 234 0.44 22.08 22.79
N LYS A 235 0.48 23.37 22.44
CA LYS A 235 -0.62 24.31 22.69
C LYS A 235 -1.93 23.89 21.98
N SER A 236 -1.83 23.49 20.72
CA SER A 236 -2.96 22.99 19.93
C SER A 236 -3.45 21.64 20.47
N GLY A 237 -2.54 20.74 20.84
CA GLY A 237 -2.84 19.43 21.41
C GLY A 237 -3.59 19.53 22.74
N VAL A 238 -3.14 20.36 23.66
CA VAL A 238 -3.81 20.57 24.97
C VAL A 238 -5.25 21.05 24.75
N LYS A 239 -5.48 22.03 23.85
CA LYS A 239 -6.83 22.54 23.56
C LYS A 239 -7.71 21.47 22.93
N SER A 240 -7.20 20.78 21.91
CA SER A 240 -7.90 19.69 21.21
C SER A 240 -8.28 18.57 22.17
N GLN A 241 -7.31 18.11 22.98
CA GLN A 241 -7.51 17.02 23.94
C GLN A 241 -8.49 17.41 25.07
N PHE A 242 -8.37 18.63 25.62
CA PHE A 242 -9.28 19.12 26.65
C PHE A 242 -10.72 19.20 26.15
N LEU A 243 -10.94 19.83 24.98
CA LEU A 243 -12.27 19.95 24.41
C LEU A 243 -12.85 18.58 24.00
N GLY A 244 -12.03 17.70 23.42
CA GLY A 244 -12.43 16.32 23.11
C GLY A 244 -12.80 15.52 24.36
N ALA A 245 -12.03 15.68 25.44
CA ALA A 245 -12.29 15.02 26.71
C ALA A 245 -13.58 15.48 27.39
N LEU A 246 -14.08 16.71 27.10
CA LEU A 246 -15.36 17.20 27.64
C LEU A 246 -16.59 16.47 27.08
N ALA A 247 -16.48 15.83 25.91
CA ALA A 247 -17.62 15.16 25.27
C ALA A 247 -18.21 14.05 26.17
N ASN A 248 -17.37 13.18 26.72
CA ASN A 248 -17.81 12.08 27.58
C ASN A 248 -18.44 12.54 28.91
N PRO A 249 -17.82 13.43 29.71
CA PRO A 249 -18.46 13.95 30.93
C PRO A 249 -19.77 14.67 30.66
N SER A 250 -19.84 15.47 29.59
CA SER A 250 -21.06 16.23 29.25
C SER A 250 -22.23 15.31 28.85
N THR A 251 -21.96 14.29 28.03
CA THR A 251 -23.00 13.29 27.69
C THR A 251 -23.40 12.45 28.88
N ARG A 252 -22.46 12.09 29.77
CA ARG A 252 -22.78 11.41 31.04
C ARG A 252 -23.64 12.27 31.97
N PHE A 253 -23.35 13.55 32.05
CA PHE A 253 -24.15 14.48 32.84
C PHE A 253 -25.61 14.55 32.36
N VAL A 254 -25.81 14.68 31.04
CA VAL A 254 -27.17 14.64 30.46
C VAL A 254 -27.86 13.30 30.73
N ASN A 255 -27.13 12.18 30.54
CA ASN A 255 -27.66 10.85 30.82
C ASN A 255 -28.00 10.65 32.30
N ALA A 256 -27.23 11.24 33.22
CA ALA A 256 -27.56 11.23 34.65
C ALA A 256 -28.88 11.98 34.93
N ILE A 257 -29.09 13.14 34.30
CA ILE A 257 -30.37 13.87 34.41
C ILE A 257 -31.57 13.01 33.94
N VAL A 258 -31.38 12.31 32.79
CA VAL A 258 -32.40 11.37 32.27
C VAL A 258 -32.66 10.26 33.29
N TYR A 259 -31.58 9.64 33.80
CA TYR A 259 -31.63 8.56 34.78
C TYR A 259 -32.34 9.00 36.07
N ASP A 260 -31.98 10.17 36.62
CA ASP A 260 -32.58 10.75 37.85
C ASP A 260 -34.06 11.07 37.63
N THR A 261 -34.42 11.64 36.48
CA THR A 261 -35.82 11.91 36.11
C THR A 261 -36.64 10.61 36.09
N VAL A 262 -36.11 9.56 35.49
CA VAL A 262 -36.72 8.22 35.43
C VAL A 262 -36.83 7.64 36.85
N CYS A 263 -35.80 7.80 37.68
CA CYS A 263 -35.78 7.31 39.05
C CYS A 263 -36.86 7.98 39.90
N ILE A 264 -36.96 9.31 39.86
CA ILE A 264 -37.94 10.08 40.61
C ILE A 264 -39.36 9.73 40.17
N TYR A 265 -39.66 9.81 38.87
CA TYR A 265 -41.00 9.49 38.36
C TYR A 265 -41.36 8.03 38.56
N GLY A 266 -40.38 7.13 38.39
CA GLY A 266 -40.53 5.71 38.62
C GLY A 266 -40.82 5.37 40.10
N ALA A 267 -40.15 6.05 41.06
CA ALA A 267 -40.42 5.90 42.49
C ALA A 267 -41.84 6.31 42.84
N PHE A 268 -42.33 7.44 42.31
CA PHE A 268 -43.74 7.83 42.48
C PHE A 268 -44.70 6.80 41.87
N SER A 269 -44.35 6.20 40.72
CA SER A 269 -45.13 5.14 40.09
C SER A 269 -45.18 3.86 40.94
N VAL A 270 -44.07 3.52 41.63
CA VAL A 270 -44.03 2.39 42.57
C VAL A 270 -44.89 2.64 43.77
N ILE A 271 -44.80 3.83 44.39
CA ILE A 271 -45.65 4.22 45.53
C ILE A 271 -47.15 4.20 45.16
N GLY A 272 -47.48 4.62 43.93
CA GLY A 272 -48.85 4.59 43.41
C GLY A 272 -49.34 3.22 42.92
N GLY A 273 -48.52 2.16 43.05
CA GLY A 273 -48.88 0.78 42.64
C GLY A 273 -48.86 0.54 41.13
N GLY A 274 -48.39 1.50 40.33
CA GLY A 274 -48.33 1.38 38.87
C GLY A 274 -47.07 0.64 38.34
N LEU A 275 -46.09 0.35 39.22
CA LEU A 275 -44.85 -0.34 38.88
C LEU A 275 -44.34 -1.09 40.12
N THR A 276 -43.63 -2.22 39.92
CA THR A 276 -42.91 -2.91 41.00
C THR A 276 -41.51 -2.33 41.20
N VAL A 277 -40.89 -2.56 42.35
CA VAL A 277 -39.49 -2.15 42.60
C VAL A 277 -38.55 -2.83 41.62
N GLY A 278 -38.73 -4.13 41.35
CA GLY A 278 -38.00 -4.86 40.34
C GLY A 278 -38.25 -4.34 38.92
N GLY A 279 -39.49 -3.92 38.62
CA GLY A 279 -39.82 -3.28 37.35
C GLY A 279 -39.07 -1.94 37.17
N LEU A 280 -38.98 -1.12 38.23
CA LEU A 280 -38.18 0.11 38.20
C LEU A 280 -36.68 -0.18 37.98
N SER A 281 -36.13 -1.16 38.70
CA SER A 281 -34.73 -1.60 38.51
C SER A 281 -34.43 -2.06 37.07
N SER A 282 -35.34 -2.85 36.48
CA SER A 282 -35.25 -3.27 35.08
C SER A 282 -35.28 -2.07 34.14
N PHE A 283 -36.18 -1.12 34.38
CA PHE A 283 -36.34 0.07 33.54
C PHE A 283 -35.11 0.98 33.57
N LEU A 284 -34.51 1.20 34.74
CA LEU A 284 -33.26 1.97 34.90
C LEU A 284 -32.10 1.30 34.15
N THR A 285 -32.04 -0.02 34.14
CA THR A 285 -31.06 -0.76 33.36
C THR A 285 -31.27 -0.55 31.86
N TYR A 286 -32.52 -0.59 31.39
CA TYR A 286 -32.84 -0.31 29.98
C TYR A 286 -32.54 1.15 29.60
N ALA A 287 -32.79 2.10 30.43
CA ALA A 287 -32.44 3.51 30.18
C ALA A 287 -30.94 3.68 29.94
N ASN A 288 -30.11 3.01 30.73
CA ASN A 288 -28.65 2.98 30.51
C ASN A 288 -28.26 2.24 29.22
N GLN A 289 -28.88 1.09 28.92
CA GLN A 289 -28.57 0.32 27.69
C GLN A 289 -29.03 1.05 26.43
N TYR A 290 -30.09 1.86 26.50
CA TYR A 290 -30.61 2.65 25.39
C TYR A 290 -29.64 3.76 24.95
N THR A 291 -28.98 4.42 25.90
CA THR A 291 -28.09 5.55 25.59
C THR A 291 -26.73 5.16 25.04
N LYS A 292 -26.22 3.98 25.39
CA LYS A 292 -24.88 3.51 25.02
C LYS A 292 -24.66 3.38 23.49
N PRO A 293 -25.56 2.74 22.70
CA PRO A 293 -25.35 2.54 21.26
C PRO A 293 -25.29 3.83 20.44
N PHE A 294 -25.84 4.94 20.92
CA PHE A 294 -25.79 6.22 20.19
C PHE A 294 -24.35 6.74 20.03
N ASN A 295 -23.53 6.59 21.08
CA ASN A 295 -22.12 6.95 21.01
C ASN A 295 -21.35 5.99 20.10
N ASP A 296 -21.63 4.69 20.20
CA ASP A 296 -20.98 3.64 19.41
C ASP A 296 -21.30 3.80 17.90
N ILE A 297 -22.55 4.09 17.55
CA ILE A 297 -22.98 4.29 16.15
C ILE A 297 -22.27 5.51 15.53
N SER A 298 -22.10 6.60 16.28
CA SER A 298 -21.39 7.78 15.77
C SER A 298 -19.94 7.46 15.40
N ASN A 299 -19.23 6.69 16.25
CA ASN A 299 -17.87 6.25 15.98
C ASN A 299 -17.81 5.32 14.75
N VAL A 300 -18.73 4.34 14.69
CA VAL A 300 -18.84 3.40 13.56
C VAL A 300 -19.08 4.12 12.24
N PHE A 301 -19.90 5.18 12.26
CA PHE A 301 -20.16 5.97 11.05
C PHE A 301 -18.89 6.65 10.54
N THR A 302 -18.09 7.23 11.43
CA THR A 302 -16.77 7.83 11.06
C THR A 302 -15.80 6.78 10.51
N GLU A 303 -15.72 5.61 11.15
CA GLU A 303 -14.87 4.51 10.67
C GLU A 303 -15.32 3.99 9.30
N LEU A 304 -16.62 3.88 9.07
CA LEU A 304 -17.17 3.49 7.76
C LEU A 304 -16.88 4.54 6.67
N GLU A 305 -16.99 5.83 6.98
CA GLU A 305 -16.63 6.89 6.03
C GLU A 305 -15.15 6.83 5.67
N THR A 306 -14.28 6.63 6.65
CA THR A 306 -12.83 6.46 6.44
C THR A 306 -12.55 5.21 5.59
N ALA A 307 -13.16 4.08 5.94
CA ALA A 307 -13.04 2.84 5.18
C ALA A 307 -13.50 2.98 3.72
N LEU A 308 -14.60 3.71 3.48
CA LEU A 308 -15.09 3.99 2.13
C LEU A 308 -14.13 4.89 1.33
N ALA A 309 -13.51 5.88 1.97
CA ALA A 309 -12.50 6.72 1.34
C ALA A 309 -11.24 5.91 0.97
N CYS A 310 -10.79 5.01 1.86
CA CYS A 310 -9.70 4.07 1.59
C CYS A 310 -10.06 3.11 0.44
N ALA A 311 -11.27 2.55 0.47
CA ALA A 311 -11.76 1.67 -0.58
C ALA A 311 -11.83 2.38 -1.96
N GLU A 312 -12.20 3.66 -2.01
CA GLU A 312 -12.17 4.43 -3.26
C GLU A 312 -10.74 4.53 -3.82
N ARG A 313 -9.74 4.76 -2.97
CA ARG A 313 -8.33 4.81 -3.39
C ARG A 313 -7.83 3.45 -3.92
N VAL A 314 -8.15 2.38 -3.21
CA VAL A 314 -7.80 1.01 -3.62
C VAL A 314 -8.49 0.64 -4.94
N PHE A 315 -9.78 0.92 -5.08
CA PHE A 315 -10.51 0.61 -6.31
C PHE A 315 -10.06 1.42 -7.52
N LYS A 316 -9.55 2.64 -7.34
CA LYS A 316 -8.94 3.39 -8.45
C LYS A 316 -7.76 2.66 -9.05
N ILE A 317 -6.95 1.99 -8.23
CA ILE A 317 -5.82 1.20 -8.74
C ILE A 317 -6.32 -0.08 -9.42
N ILE A 318 -7.28 -0.77 -8.80
CA ILE A 318 -7.85 -2.01 -9.37
C ILE A 318 -8.52 -1.75 -10.74
N ASP A 319 -9.06 -0.53 -10.95
CA ASP A 319 -9.72 -0.13 -12.19
C ASP A 319 -8.76 0.46 -13.24
N GLU A 320 -7.50 0.69 -12.87
CA GLU A 320 -6.53 1.24 -13.81
C GLU A 320 -6.32 0.27 -14.97
N PRO A 321 -6.30 0.76 -16.20
CA PRO A 321 -6.15 -0.10 -17.37
C PRO A 321 -4.85 -0.90 -17.31
N ALA A 322 -4.98 -2.22 -17.34
CA ALA A 322 -3.84 -3.12 -17.49
C ALA A 322 -3.21 -2.99 -18.88
N ILE A 323 -1.92 -3.26 -18.95
CA ILE A 323 -1.24 -3.38 -20.23
C ILE A 323 -1.87 -4.53 -21.01
N LYS A 324 -2.38 -4.22 -22.22
CA LYS A 324 -2.92 -5.23 -23.12
C LYS A 324 -1.83 -5.76 -24.03
N ASN A 325 -1.70 -7.06 -24.12
CA ASN A 325 -0.94 -7.72 -25.16
C ASN A 325 -1.83 -7.93 -26.40
N PRO A 326 -1.25 -8.07 -27.60
CA PRO A 326 -2.00 -8.40 -28.80
C PRO A 326 -2.77 -9.72 -28.65
N GLU A 327 -3.94 -9.84 -29.28
CA GLU A 327 -4.74 -11.07 -29.26
C GLU A 327 -4.04 -12.23 -29.99
N HIS A 328 -3.31 -11.90 -31.05
CA HIS A 328 -2.50 -12.84 -31.84
C HIS A 328 -1.05 -12.34 -31.87
N PRO A 329 -0.25 -12.64 -30.84
CA PRO A 329 1.12 -12.16 -30.78
C PRO A 329 2.01 -12.87 -31.80
N GLU A 330 2.81 -12.07 -32.52
CA GLU A 330 3.82 -12.57 -33.44
C GLU A 330 5.10 -12.95 -32.66
N THR A 331 5.81 -13.96 -33.17
CA THR A 331 7.10 -14.44 -32.63
C THR A 331 8.12 -14.59 -33.73
N ILE A 332 9.40 -14.54 -33.38
CA ILE A 332 10.52 -14.73 -34.30
C ILE A 332 11.11 -16.13 -34.04
N ASP A 333 11.13 -16.99 -35.02
CA ASP A 333 11.61 -18.39 -34.86
C ASP A 333 13.10 -18.49 -34.53
N ASN A 334 13.91 -17.61 -35.10
CA ASN A 334 15.37 -17.56 -34.86
C ASN A 334 15.82 -16.10 -34.83
N PRO A 335 15.71 -15.42 -33.68
CA PRO A 335 16.01 -14.00 -33.61
C PRO A 335 17.47 -13.68 -33.87
N GLN A 336 17.74 -12.90 -34.94
CA GLN A 336 19.07 -12.44 -35.31
C GLN A 336 19.44 -11.13 -34.63
N GLY A 337 18.43 -10.32 -34.27
CA GLY A 337 18.59 -9.05 -33.60
C GLY A 337 18.86 -7.87 -34.52
N VAL A 338 18.32 -7.88 -35.75
CA VAL A 338 18.25 -6.67 -36.58
C VAL A 338 17.20 -5.76 -36.04
N ILE A 339 17.52 -4.50 -35.76
CA ILE A 339 16.58 -3.54 -35.12
C ILE A 339 16.42 -2.31 -35.99
N ASP A 340 15.16 -1.96 -36.27
CA ASP A 340 14.80 -0.75 -37.01
C ASP A 340 13.89 0.14 -36.17
N LEU A 341 14.27 1.40 -36.03
CA LEU A 341 13.43 2.49 -35.50
C LEU A 341 13.12 3.44 -36.64
N ASN A 342 11.83 3.61 -36.94
CA ASN A 342 11.37 4.43 -38.05
C ASN A 342 10.46 5.54 -37.56
N HIS A 343 10.91 6.81 -37.70
CA HIS A 343 10.17 8.02 -37.34
C HIS A 343 9.58 7.99 -35.92
N VAL A 344 10.35 7.45 -34.95
CA VAL A 344 9.91 7.26 -33.57
C VAL A 344 9.82 8.60 -32.85
N ASN A 345 8.64 8.88 -32.30
CA ASN A 345 8.40 10.03 -31.44
C ASN A 345 7.89 9.58 -30.07
N PHE A 346 8.40 10.20 -29.00
CA PHE A 346 8.00 9.89 -27.65
C PHE A 346 8.21 11.07 -26.68
N SER A 347 7.29 11.21 -25.73
CA SER A 347 7.40 12.10 -24.57
C SER A 347 6.74 11.47 -23.35
N TYR A 348 7.30 11.69 -22.16
CA TYR A 348 6.66 11.26 -20.89
C TYR A 348 5.46 12.16 -20.54
N THR A 349 5.56 13.43 -20.86
CA THR A 349 4.49 14.44 -20.68
C THR A 349 4.22 15.15 -21.99
N PRO A 350 2.96 15.55 -22.28
CA PRO A 350 2.62 16.21 -23.54
C PRO A 350 3.36 17.52 -23.78
N GLU A 351 3.80 18.18 -22.71
CA GLU A 351 4.41 19.53 -22.77
C GLU A 351 5.88 19.50 -23.18
N ARG A 352 6.56 18.34 -23.05
CA ARG A 352 8.00 18.23 -23.34
C ARG A 352 8.28 17.05 -24.24
N SER A 353 8.48 17.30 -25.53
CA SER A 353 9.00 16.30 -26.46
C SER A 353 10.41 15.86 -26.03
N LEU A 354 10.66 14.56 -26.00
CA LEU A 354 11.95 14.01 -25.57
C LEU A 354 12.66 13.21 -26.67
N ILE A 355 11.93 12.45 -27.47
CA ILE A 355 12.45 11.77 -28.67
C ILE A 355 11.61 12.28 -29.84
N THR A 356 12.27 12.75 -30.91
CA THR A 356 11.60 13.34 -32.07
C THR A 356 12.24 12.85 -33.36
N ASP A 357 11.40 12.30 -34.24
CA ASP A 357 11.79 11.79 -35.57
C ASP A 357 13.06 10.91 -35.53
N PHE A 358 13.09 9.99 -34.58
CA PHE A 358 14.25 9.16 -34.33
C PHE A 358 14.29 7.99 -35.31
N ASN A 359 15.34 7.93 -36.11
CA ASN A 359 15.56 6.92 -37.15
C ASN A 359 16.88 6.23 -36.90
N LEU A 360 16.87 4.89 -36.82
CA LEU A 360 18.06 4.08 -36.58
C LEU A 360 17.89 2.70 -37.18
N HIS A 361 18.93 2.22 -37.88
CA HIS A 361 19.06 0.84 -38.30
C HIS A 361 20.28 0.19 -37.65
N VAL A 362 20.12 -1.01 -37.12
CA VAL A 362 21.15 -1.79 -36.44
C VAL A 362 21.21 -3.19 -37.03
N ASN A 363 22.37 -3.61 -37.49
CA ASN A 363 22.55 -4.96 -38.04
C ASN A 363 22.70 -6.01 -36.91
N ALA A 364 22.44 -7.27 -37.27
CA ALA A 364 22.64 -8.40 -36.35
C ALA A 364 24.09 -8.47 -35.84
N GLY A 365 24.24 -8.60 -34.52
CA GLY A 365 25.55 -8.73 -33.86
C GLY A 365 26.33 -7.41 -33.75
N GLU A 366 25.77 -6.28 -34.13
CA GLU A 366 26.42 -4.96 -34.08
C GLU A 366 26.37 -4.38 -32.66
N THR A 367 27.46 -3.74 -32.26
CA THR A 367 27.58 -3.03 -30.98
C THR A 367 27.38 -1.54 -31.18
N ILE A 368 26.33 -0.99 -30.58
CA ILE A 368 25.92 0.43 -30.66
C ILE A 368 26.24 1.13 -29.36
N ALA A 369 27.16 2.12 -29.40
CA ALA A 369 27.39 3.00 -28.26
C ALA A 369 26.48 4.24 -28.33
N ILE A 370 25.71 4.49 -27.29
CA ILE A 370 24.86 5.66 -27.15
C ILE A 370 25.57 6.67 -26.26
N VAL A 371 25.91 7.83 -26.81
CA VAL A 371 26.61 8.91 -26.09
C VAL A 371 25.82 10.22 -26.19
N GLY A 372 25.98 11.08 -25.19
CA GLY A 372 25.31 12.38 -25.14
C GLY A 372 25.20 12.91 -23.71
N PRO A 373 24.83 14.18 -23.53
CA PRO A 373 24.70 14.81 -22.22
C PRO A 373 23.58 14.14 -21.39
N THR A 374 23.60 14.41 -20.08
CA THR A 374 22.52 13.96 -19.19
C THR A 374 21.18 14.55 -19.62
N GLY A 375 20.14 13.74 -19.69
CA GLY A 375 18.81 14.17 -20.09
C GLY A 375 18.54 14.21 -21.60
N CYS A 376 19.48 13.82 -22.46
CA CYS A 376 19.27 13.82 -23.93
C CYS A 376 18.40 12.66 -24.45
N GLY A 377 17.94 11.72 -23.59
CA GLY A 377 17.02 10.65 -23.97
C GLY A 377 17.63 9.24 -24.06
N LYS A 378 18.86 9.00 -23.60
CA LYS A 378 19.51 7.67 -23.66
C LYS A 378 18.70 6.58 -22.95
N THR A 379 18.33 6.80 -21.71
CA THR A 379 17.49 5.87 -20.92
C THR A 379 16.09 5.72 -21.52
N THR A 380 15.56 6.79 -22.12
CA THR A 380 14.27 6.73 -22.81
C THR A 380 14.31 5.82 -24.04
N LEU A 381 15.39 5.87 -24.82
CA LEU A 381 15.56 4.94 -25.94
C LEU A 381 15.57 3.49 -25.46
N ILE A 382 16.28 3.19 -24.37
CA ILE A 382 16.26 1.85 -23.74
C ILE A 382 14.84 1.45 -23.34
N ASN A 383 14.10 2.36 -22.68
CA ASN A 383 12.72 2.10 -22.25
C ASN A 383 11.80 1.79 -23.44
N LEU A 384 12.03 2.41 -24.59
CA LEU A 384 11.28 2.14 -25.82
C LEU A 384 11.67 0.79 -26.44
N LEU A 385 12.96 0.43 -26.49
CA LEU A 385 13.42 -0.86 -26.98
C LEU A 385 12.85 -2.02 -26.15
N MET A 386 12.84 -1.90 -24.81
CA MET A 386 12.24 -2.87 -23.89
C MET A 386 10.71 -2.81 -23.86
N ARG A 387 10.10 -1.87 -24.60
CA ARG A 387 8.67 -1.61 -24.58
C ARG A 387 8.11 -1.48 -23.17
N PHE A 388 8.86 -0.78 -22.29
CA PHE A 388 8.33 -0.28 -21.02
C PHE A 388 7.34 0.85 -21.25
N TYR A 389 7.55 1.59 -22.36
CA TYR A 389 6.67 2.60 -22.92
C TYR A 389 6.47 2.32 -24.40
N ASP A 390 5.26 2.56 -24.90
CA ASP A 390 4.97 2.49 -26.33
C ASP A 390 5.28 3.86 -26.98
N PRO A 391 5.84 3.92 -28.21
CA PRO A 391 6.05 5.18 -28.92
C PRO A 391 4.70 5.82 -29.27
N GLN A 392 4.64 7.16 -29.28
CA GLN A 392 3.44 7.92 -29.64
C GLN A 392 3.20 7.90 -31.15
N SER A 393 4.26 7.84 -31.94
CA SER A 393 4.19 7.61 -33.39
C SER A 393 5.49 6.98 -33.88
N GLY A 394 5.49 6.49 -35.11
CA GLY A 394 6.58 5.70 -35.65
C GLY A 394 6.46 4.22 -35.29
N SER A 395 7.50 3.45 -35.58
CA SER A 395 7.55 2.02 -35.31
C SER A 395 8.93 1.56 -34.89
N ILE A 396 8.97 0.54 -34.03
CA ILE A 396 10.18 -0.19 -33.67
C ILE A 396 9.97 -1.63 -34.10
N SER A 397 10.89 -2.20 -34.88
CA SER A 397 10.82 -3.58 -35.31
C SER A 397 12.11 -4.35 -34.98
N ILE A 398 11.96 -5.65 -34.76
CA ILE A 398 13.06 -6.61 -34.58
C ILE A 398 12.90 -7.67 -35.65
N ASP A 399 13.96 -7.87 -36.43
CA ASP A 399 13.98 -8.81 -37.58
C ASP A 399 12.76 -8.62 -38.51
N GLY A 400 12.35 -7.35 -38.72
CA GLY A 400 11.22 -6.95 -39.55
C GLY A 400 9.84 -7.05 -38.92
N ILE A 401 9.70 -7.62 -37.72
CA ILE A 401 8.42 -7.71 -36.98
C ILE A 401 8.27 -6.53 -36.03
N ASN A 402 7.13 -5.84 -36.10
CA ASN A 402 6.86 -4.70 -35.23
C ASN A 402 6.74 -5.15 -33.76
N THR A 403 7.46 -4.49 -32.86
CA THR A 403 7.40 -4.81 -31.43
C THR A 403 6.02 -4.68 -30.82
N GLN A 404 5.13 -3.85 -31.41
CA GLN A 404 3.76 -3.69 -30.94
C GLN A 404 2.87 -4.92 -31.20
N THR A 405 3.20 -5.75 -32.20
CA THR A 405 2.47 -7.00 -32.49
C THR A 405 3.00 -8.20 -31.67
N MET A 406 4.10 -8.04 -30.96
CA MET A 406 4.66 -9.10 -30.10
C MET A 406 4.03 -9.08 -28.70
N ASP A 407 4.02 -10.24 -28.03
CA ASP A 407 3.81 -10.30 -26.58
C ASP A 407 4.97 -9.61 -25.84
N ARG A 408 4.66 -8.81 -24.82
CA ARG A 408 5.72 -8.07 -24.10
C ARG A 408 6.68 -8.95 -23.32
N SER A 409 6.22 -10.07 -22.79
CA SER A 409 7.08 -11.01 -22.07
C SER A 409 8.03 -11.71 -23.03
N TYR A 410 7.54 -12.09 -24.20
CA TYR A 410 8.36 -12.62 -25.28
C TYR A 410 9.39 -11.59 -25.77
N LEU A 411 8.96 -10.36 -26.09
CA LEU A 411 9.88 -9.29 -26.51
C LEU A 411 11.00 -9.08 -25.49
N ARG A 412 10.66 -8.98 -24.22
CA ARG A 412 11.65 -8.78 -23.13
C ARG A 412 12.57 -9.98 -22.93
N SER A 413 12.13 -11.19 -23.25
CA SER A 413 13.00 -12.37 -23.21
C SER A 413 14.09 -12.36 -24.29
N LEU A 414 13.91 -11.56 -25.35
CA LEU A 414 14.93 -11.37 -26.39
C LEU A 414 16.06 -10.44 -25.93
N TYR A 415 15.90 -9.70 -24.85
CA TYR A 415 16.87 -8.77 -24.32
C TYR A 415 17.44 -9.21 -22.97
N GLY A 416 18.76 -9.08 -22.81
CA GLY A 416 19.41 -9.08 -21.50
C GLY A 416 19.78 -7.65 -21.11
N MET A 417 19.34 -7.21 -19.94
CA MET A 417 19.57 -5.84 -19.49
C MET A 417 20.41 -5.79 -18.22
N VAL A 418 21.56 -5.13 -18.29
CA VAL A 418 22.37 -4.74 -17.13
C VAL A 418 22.08 -3.29 -16.81
N LEU A 419 21.45 -3.05 -15.66
CA LEU A 419 21.16 -1.71 -15.17
C LEU A 419 22.33 -1.11 -14.41
N GLN A 420 22.39 0.22 -14.37
CA GLN A 420 23.33 0.99 -13.53
C GLN A 420 23.18 0.59 -12.05
N ASP A 421 21.96 0.58 -11.53
CA ASP A 421 21.64 0.12 -10.19
C ASP A 421 21.28 -1.36 -10.21
N THR A 422 22.19 -2.16 -9.68
CA THR A 422 22.03 -3.62 -9.65
C THR A 422 21.08 -4.04 -8.54
N TRP A 423 19.95 -4.62 -8.91
CA TRP A 423 18.99 -5.16 -7.95
C TRP A 423 19.22 -6.66 -7.69
N LEU A 424 19.35 -7.01 -6.41
CA LEU A 424 19.40 -8.38 -5.90
C LEU A 424 18.36 -8.54 -4.78
N PHE A 425 17.62 -9.63 -4.80
CA PHE A 425 16.64 -9.89 -3.73
C PHE A 425 17.27 -10.67 -2.58
N LYS A 426 16.65 -10.57 -1.41
CA LYS A 426 17.01 -11.34 -0.22
C LYS A 426 16.76 -12.83 -0.49
N GLY A 427 17.82 -13.61 -0.58
CA GLY A 427 17.80 -15.04 -0.92
C GLY A 427 19.20 -15.58 -1.07
N THR A 428 19.37 -16.79 -1.58
CA THR A 428 20.70 -17.34 -1.86
C THR A 428 21.32 -16.71 -3.10
N ILE A 429 22.65 -16.79 -3.24
CA ILE A 429 23.33 -16.40 -4.47
C ILE A 429 22.85 -17.25 -5.64
N ARG A 430 22.63 -18.54 -5.41
CA ARG A 430 22.04 -19.48 -6.38
C ARG A 430 20.71 -18.95 -6.91
N ASP A 431 19.77 -18.63 -6.03
CA ASP A 431 18.43 -18.13 -6.41
C ASP A 431 18.55 -16.81 -7.21
N ASN A 432 19.46 -15.94 -6.80
CA ASN A 432 19.69 -14.67 -7.50
C ASN A 432 20.24 -14.86 -8.92
N ILE A 433 21.11 -15.82 -9.16
CA ILE A 433 21.59 -16.15 -10.52
C ILE A 433 20.49 -16.87 -11.30
N ALA A 434 19.82 -17.85 -10.67
CA ALA A 434 18.72 -18.62 -11.27
C ALA A 434 17.52 -17.77 -11.69
N TYR A 435 17.39 -16.53 -11.15
CA TYR A 435 16.35 -15.58 -11.57
C TYR A 435 16.36 -15.29 -13.09
N GLY A 436 17.49 -15.52 -13.77
CA GLY A 436 17.61 -15.41 -15.24
C GLY A 436 16.95 -16.56 -16.01
N SER A 437 16.68 -17.72 -15.37
CA SER A 437 16.07 -18.88 -16.01
C SER A 437 15.34 -19.77 -14.99
N ASN A 438 14.05 -20.02 -15.22
CA ASN A 438 13.20 -20.76 -14.26
C ASN A 438 13.58 -22.24 -14.06
N ASN A 439 14.36 -22.85 -14.96
CA ASN A 439 14.67 -24.29 -14.95
C ASN A 439 16.19 -24.57 -15.03
N ALA A 440 17.02 -23.63 -14.57
CA ALA A 440 18.46 -23.78 -14.64
C ALA A 440 18.97 -24.88 -13.70
N THR A 441 19.86 -25.71 -14.19
CA THR A 441 20.59 -26.71 -13.39
C THR A 441 21.72 -26.04 -12.61
N ASP A 442 22.20 -26.70 -11.57
CA ASP A 442 23.34 -26.22 -10.77
C ASP A 442 24.60 -26.04 -11.60
N GLU A 443 24.83 -26.92 -12.59
CA GLU A 443 25.95 -26.84 -13.50
C GLU A 443 25.87 -25.59 -14.38
N GLU A 444 24.70 -25.28 -14.92
CA GLU A 444 24.45 -24.06 -15.72
C GLU A 444 24.67 -22.79 -14.92
N ILE A 445 24.19 -22.76 -13.67
CA ILE A 445 24.39 -21.64 -12.74
C ILE A 445 25.88 -21.41 -12.46
N ILE A 446 26.60 -22.49 -12.18
CA ILE A 446 28.06 -22.44 -11.94
C ILE A 446 28.83 -22.01 -13.19
N GLU A 447 28.43 -22.48 -14.36
CA GLU A 447 29.06 -22.10 -15.63
C GLU A 447 28.80 -20.62 -15.95
N ALA A 448 27.59 -20.14 -15.80
CA ALA A 448 27.23 -18.71 -15.94
C ALA A 448 28.05 -17.84 -14.97
N ALA A 449 28.19 -18.25 -13.72
CA ALA A 449 28.99 -17.54 -12.72
C ALA A 449 30.50 -17.55 -13.06
N LYS A 450 31.02 -18.62 -13.67
CA LYS A 450 32.40 -18.66 -14.14
C LYS A 450 32.64 -17.71 -15.30
N LYS A 451 31.74 -17.71 -16.29
CA LYS A 451 31.80 -16.79 -17.44
C LYS A 451 31.71 -15.33 -17.02
N ALA A 452 30.89 -15.04 -16.00
CA ALA A 452 30.76 -13.72 -15.42
C ALA A 452 31.86 -13.33 -14.42
N HIS A 453 32.92 -14.14 -14.26
CA HIS A 453 33.97 -13.96 -13.25
C HIS A 453 33.49 -13.91 -11.79
N ALA A 454 32.24 -14.30 -11.52
CA ALA A 454 31.64 -14.31 -10.18
C ALA A 454 32.04 -15.53 -9.33
N HIS A 455 32.31 -16.68 -9.95
CA HIS A 455 32.57 -17.95 -9.26
C HIS A 455 33.65 -17.86 -8.17
N LYS A 456 34.76 -17.15 -8.44
CA LYS A 456 35.88 -17.06 -7.50
C LYS A 456 35.51 -16.42 -6.17
N PHE A 457 34.75 -15.33 -6.17
CA PHE A 457 34.35 -14.70 -4.93
C PHE A 457 33.22 -15.47 -4.24
N ILE A 458 32.32 -16.11 -5.03
CA ILE A 458 31.20 -16.91 -4.48
C ILE A 458 31.74 -18.04 -3.59
N ILE A 459 32.70 -18.81 -4.07
CA ILE A 459 33.27 -19.93 -3.29
C ILE A 459 34.07 -19.49 -2.06
N GLN A 460 34.48 -18.21 -1.97
CA GLN A 460 35.15 -17.64 -0.80
C GLN A 460 34.15 -17.20 0.28
N LEU A 461 32.89 -17.05 -0.06
CA LEU A 461 31.85 -16.72 0.92
C LEU A 461 31.48 -17.95 1.74
N LYS A 462 31.19 -17.74 3.02
CA LYS A 462 30.69 -18.80 3.91
C LYS A 462 29.34 -19.31 3.38
N GLY A 463 29.31 -20.54 2.86
CA GLY A 463 28.14 -21.14 2.22
C GLY A 463 28.19 -21.15 0.69
N GLY A 464 29.15 -20.49 0.05
CA GLY A 464 29.31 -20.51 -1.42
C GLY A 464 28.04 -20.02 -2.15
N TYR A 465 27.50 -20.83 -3.04
CA TYR A 465 26.26 -20.53 -3.77
C TYR A 465 25.02 -20.48 -2.90
N ASP A 466 25.04 -21.14 -1.74
CA ASP A 466 23.94 -21.12 -0.77
C ASP A 466 24.09 -20.01 0.29
N ALA A 467 25.11 -19.13 0.12
CA ALA A 467 25.27 -17.96 0.96
C ALA A 467 24.06 -17.01 0.80
N MET A 468 23.52 -16.58 1.94
CA MET A 468 22.36 -15.68 1.98
C MET A 468 22.80 -14.25 1.70
N LEU A 469 22.13 -13.61 0.76
CA LEU A 469 22.22 -12.18 0.52
C LEU A 469 21.26 -11.43 1.44
N ALA A 470 21.74 -10.33 2.01
CA ALA A 470 20.91 -9.36 2.70
C ALA A 470 20.04 -8.58 1.69
N GLU A 471 19.16 -7.75 2.19
CA GLU A 471 18.31 -6.89 1.36
C GLU A 471 19.17 -6.05 0.41
N GLU A 472 18.81 -6.03 -0.88
CA GLU A 472 19.55 -5.39 -1.97
C GLU A 472 21.01 -5.85 -2.12
N GLY A 473 21.37 -7.00 -1.55
CA GLY A 473 22.76 -7.49 -1.57
C GLY A 473 23.73 -6.58 -0.82
N SER A 474 23.27 -5.88 0.24
CA SER A 474 24.06 -4.90 1.00
C SER A 474 25.31 -5.49 1.67
N ASN A 475 25.39 -6.81 1.78
CA ASN A 475 26.57 -7.54 2.28
C ASN A 475 27.61 -7.85 1.18
N LEU A 476 27.40 -7.39 -0.06
CA LEU A 476 28.34 -7.51 -1.17
C LEU A 476 28.86 -6.13 -1.61
N SER A 477 30.07 -6.10 -2.17
CA SER A 477 30.55 -4.90 -2.85
C SER A 477 29.74 -4.60 -4.12
N GLN A 478 29.76 -3.35 -4.59
CA GLN A 478 29.05 -2.95 -5.81
C GLN A 478 29.50 -3.78 -7.02
N GLY A 479 30.79 -4.03 -7.18
CA GLY A 479 31.31 -4.86 -8.26
C GLY A 479 30.85 -6.31 -8.17
N GLN A 480 30.81 -6.90 -6.96
CA GLN A 480 30.28 -8.26 -6.76
C GLN A 480 28.80 -8.36 -7.14
N ARG A 481 27.99 -7.35 -6.76
CA ARG A 481 26.58 -7.29 -7.17
C ARG A 481 26.45 -7.24 -8.70
N GLN A 482 27.28 -6.44 -9.37
CA GLN A 482 27.26 -6.32 -10.82
C GLN A 482 27.67 -7.63 -11.51
N LEU A 483 28.69 -8.33 -11.02
CA LEU A 483 29.07 -9.65 -11.54
C LEU A 483 27.95 -10.69 -11.40
N LEU A 484 27.17 -10.67 -10.31
CA LEU A 484 25.99 -11.53 -10.16
C LEU A 484 24.87 -11.17 -11.16
N SER A 485 24.66 -9.89 -11.44
CA SER A 485 23.71 -9.46 -12.46
C SER A 485 24.14 -9.91 -13.87
N ILE A 486 25.42 -9.83 -14.17
CA ILE A 486 25.97 -10.36 -15.44
C ILE A 486 25.79 -11.88 -15.51
N ALA A 487 26.06 -12.62 -14.42
CA ALA A 487 25.86 -14.07 -14.37
C ALA A 487 24.40 -14.46 -14.65
N ARG A 488 23.44 -13.67 -14.13
CA ARG A 488 22.00 -13.84 -14.40
C ARG A 488 21.68 -13.73 -15.89
N ILE A 489 22.27 -12.76 -16.60
CA ILE A 489 22.06 -12.55 -18.03
C ILE A 489 22.78 -13.62 -18.86
N MET A 490 23.99 -14.02 -18.47
CA MET A 490 24.71 -15.12 -19.13
C MET A 490 23.96 -16.44 -19.04
N LEU A 491 23.25 -16.67 -17.93
CA LEU A 491 22.37 -17.83 -17.76
C LEU A 491 21.14 -17.75 -18.67
N ALA A 492 20.51 -16.58 -18.79
CA ALA A 492 19.35 -16.35 -19.65
C ALA A 492 19.70 -16.44 -21.16
N ASN A 493 20.95 -16.13 -21.54
CA ASN A 493 21.51 -16.23 -22.87
C ASN A 493 20.67 -15.56 -23.99
N PRO A 494 20.24 -14.32 -23.86
CA PRO A 494 19.40 -13.63 -24.84
C PRO A 494 20.20 -13.25 -26.11
N PRO A 495 19.53 -13.09 -27.28
CA PRO A 495 20.18 -12.68 -28.54
C PRO A 495 20.59 -11.21 -28.57
N MET A 496 19.98 -10.36 -27.75
CA MET A 496 20.26 -8.92 -27.71
C MET A 496 20.58 -8.46 -26.29
N LEU A 497 21.40 -7.41 -26.18
CA LEU A 497 21.85 -6.87 -24.90
C LEU A 497 21.63 -5.37 -24.80
N ILE A 498 21.32 -4.92 -23.60
CA ILE A 498 21.30 -3.51 -23.21
C ILE A 498 22.18 -3.36 -21.96
N LEU A 499 23.25 -2.57 -22.09
CA LEU A 499 24.23 -2.36 -21.04
C LEU A 499 24.23 -0.89 -20.63
N ASP A 500 23.89 -0.62 -19.36
CA ASP A 500 23.99 0.73 -18.78
C ASP A 500 25.26 0.78 -17.90
N GLU A 501 26.31 1.42 -18.42
CA GLU A 501 27.67 1.35 -17.89
C GLU A 501 27.96 2.50 -16.91
N ALA A 502 27.57 2.37 -15.64
CA ALA A 502 27.99 3.30 -14.58
C ALA A 502 28.78 2.55 -13.48
N THR A 503 30.09 2.73 -13.46
CA THR A 503 31.00 2.02 -12.54
C THR A 503 31.92 2.96 -11.78
N SER A 504 31.46 4.16 -11.41
CA SER A 504 32.29 5.21 -10.80
C SER A 504 32.86 4.88 -9.40
N SER A 505 32.51 3.73 -8.80
CA SER A 505 32.85 3.40 -7.41
C SER A 505 33.38 1.97 -7.24
N ILE A 506 33.96 1.37 -8.28
CA ILE A 506 34.45 -0.03 -8.26
C ILE A 506 35.99 -0.02 -8.29
N ASP A 507 36.60 -0.95 -7.56
CA ASP A 507 38.07 -1.13 -7.60
C ASP A 507 38.54 -1.60 -8.97
N THR A 508 39.77 -1.22 -9.37
CA THR A 508 40.34 -1.46 -10.70
C THR A 508 40.40 -2.94 -11.09
N ARG A 509 40.55 -3.84 -10.12
CA ARG A 509 40.63 -5.29 -10.41
C ARG A 509 39.25 -5.85 -10.75
N THR A 510 38.25 -5.53 -9.96
CA THR A 510 36.85 -5.95 -10.20
C THR A 510 36.32 -5.28 -11.47
N GLU A 511 36.71 -4.04 -11.72
CA GLU A 511 36.39 -3.33 -12.96
C GLU A 511 36.85 -4.07 -14.21
N ARG A 512 38.10 -4.57 -14.24
CA ARG A 512 38.59 -5.40 -15.34
C ARG A 512 37.78 -6.68 -15.51
N GLN A 513 37.42 -7.35 -14.41
CA GLN A 513 36.62 -8.56 -14.48
C GLN A 513 35.22 -8.30 -15.06
N ILE A 514 34.61 -7.15 -14.72
CA ILE A 514 33.33 -6.73 -15.27
C ILE A 514 33.47 -6.46 -16.77
N GLN A 515 34.55 -5.78 -17.20
CA GLN A 515 34.80 -5.50 -18.61
C GLN A 515 35.03 -6.78 -19.42
N ASP A 516 35.84 -7.71 -18.90
CA ASP A 516 36.07 -9.02 -19.53
C ASP A 516 34.78 -9.84 -19.65
N ALA A 517 33.87 -9.73 -18.61
CA ALA A 517 32.58 -10.37 -18.64
C ALA A 517 31.63 -9.72 -19.67
N PHE A 518 31.63 -8.39 -19.81
CA PHE A 518 30.91 -7.70 -20.87
C PHE A 518 31.40 -8.09 -22.25
N ASP A 519 32.72 -8.02 -22.49
CA ASP A 519 33.31 -8.38 -23.77
C ASP A 519 32.93 -9.83 -24.16
N THR A 520 32.97 -10.77 -23.21
CA THR A 520 32.51 -12.15 -23.41
C THR A 520 31.01 -12.25 -23.72
N MET A 521 30.19 -11.47 -23.04
CA MET A 521 28.73 -11.50 -23.17
C MET A 521 28.28 -10.91 -24.52
N MET A 522 28.99 -9.92 -25.06
CA MET A 522 28.64 -9.24 -26.32
C MET A 522 28.90 -10.05 -27.57
N ILE A 523 29.78 -11.05 -27.52
CA ILE A 523 30.19 -11.84 -28.71
C ILE A 523 28.95 -12.41 -29.43
N GLY A 524 28.76 -12.01 -30.68
CA GLY A 524 27.72 -12.52 -31.58
C GLY A 524 26.29 -12.01 -31.24
N ARG A 525 26.16 -10.97 -30.44
CA ARG A 525 24.88 -10.40 -30.04
C ARG A 525 24.77 -8.93 -30.39
N THR A 526 23.57 -8.51 -30.81
CA THR A 526 23.29 -7.09 -31.00
C THR A 526 23.23 -6.39 -29.63
N THR A 527 24.08 -5.37 -29.46
CA THR A 527 24.27 -4.76 -28.14
C THR A 527 24.10 -3.25 -28.19
N PHE A 528 23.27 -2.71 -27.31
CA PHE A 528 23.19 -1.27 -27.02
C PHE A 528 23.93 -0.97 -25.72
N ILE A 529 24.83 0.00 -25.76
CA ILE A 529 25.61 0.40 -24.59
C ILE A 529 25.39 1.89 -24.33
N VAL A 530 24.86 2.23 -23.15
CA VAL A 530 24.93 3.62 -22.66
C VAL A 530 26.33 3.80 -22.11
N ALA A 531 27.20 4.34 -22.96
CA ALA A 531 28.62 4.34 -22.69
C ALA A 531 29.02 5.57 -21.84
N HIS A 532 29.62 5.29 -20.69
CA HIS A 532 30.29 6.25 -19.83
C HIS A 532 31.81 6.06 -19.80
N ARG A 533 32.33 5.08 -20.57
CA ARG A 533 33.75 4.76 -20.66
C ARG A 533 34.26 4.88 -22.08
N LEU A 534 35.44 5.45 -22.17
CA LEU A 534 36.14 5.65 -23.44
C LEU A 534 36.46 4.32 -24.16
N SER A 535 36.93 3.31 -23.42
CA SER A 535 37.29 2.01 -23.97
C SER A 535 36.13 1.29 -24.66
N THR A 536 34.94 1.45 -24.12
CA THR A 536 33.70 0.85 -24.66
C THR A 536 33.26 1.59 -25.91
N ILE A 537 33.31 2.94 -25.89
CA ILE A 537 32.96 3.78 -27.03
C ILE A 537 33.86 3.50 -28.23
N GLN A 538 35.19 3.36 -28.00
CA GLN A 538 36.17 3.12 -29.06
C GLN A 538 36.01 1.77 -29.78
N LYS A 539 35.51 0.76 -29.04
CA LYS A 539 35.32 -0.61 -29.58
C LYS A 539 33.97 -0.80 -30.30
N ALA A 540 33.04 0.14 -30.15
CA ALA A 540 31.71 0.04 -30.73
C ALA A 540 31.79 0.08 -32.29
N ASP A 541 30.97 -0.74 -32.95
CA ASP A 541 30.84 -0.76 -34.41
C ASP A 541 30.24 0.54 -34.92
N GLN A 542 29.31 1.12 -34.12
CA GLN A 542 28.66 2.38 -34.42
C GLN A 542 28.43 3.18 -33.11
N ILE A 543 28.65 4.48 -33.19
CA ILE A 543 28.39 5.43 -32.15
C ILE A 543 27.20 6.31 -32.58
N ILE A 544 26.22 6.45 -31.69
CA ILE A 544 25.10 7.35 -31.86
C ILE A 544 25.25 8.49 -30.85
N VAL A 545 25.34 9.69 -31.37
CA VAL A 545 25.46 10.91 -30.54
C VAL A 545 24.09 11.54 -30.44
N MET A 546 23.54 11.55 -29.24
CA MET A 546 22.23 12.10 -28.95
C MET A 546 22.33 13.47 -28.29
N ASN A 547 21.53 14.42 -28.75
CA ASN A 547 21.29 15.68 -28.08
C ASN A 547 19.84 16.10 -28.26
N ASP A 548 19.20 16.55 -27.18
CA ASP A 548 17.79 16.98 -27.15
C ASP A 548 16.83 16.03 -27.91
N GLY A 549 17.04 14.72 -27.72
CA GLY A 549 16.17 13.67 -28.28
C GLY A 549 16.37 13.32 -29.74
N HIS A 550 17.37 13.90 -30.39
CA HIS A 550 17.73 13.62 -31.79
C HIS A 550 19.08 12.95 -31.91
N ILE A 551 19.27 12.17 -32.97
CA ILE A 551 20.61 11.76 -33.41
C ILE A 551 21.22 12.93 -34.16
N ILE A 552 22.28 13.53 -33.60
CA ILE A 552 23.00 14.65 -34.23
C ILE A 552 24.20 14.17 -35.03
N GLU A 553 24.85 13.08 -34.61
CA GLU A 553 25.96 12.46 -35.30
C GLU A 553 25.88 10.94 -35.19
N GLN A 554 26.33 10.26 -36.21
CA GLN A 554 26.40 8.80 -36.28
C GLN A 554 27.60 8.35 -37.07
N GLY A 555 28.30 7.32 -36.62
CA GLY A 555 29.48 6.77 -37.31
C GLY A 555 30.45 6.07 -36.38
N LYS A 556 31.62 5.69 -36.88
CA LYS A 556 32.70 5.08 -36.09
C LYS A 556 33.49 6.13 -35.33
N HIS A 557 34.16 5.71 -34.26
CA HIS A 557 34.97 6.58 -33.40
C HIS A 557 35.93 7.50 -34.20
N GLU A 558 36.75 6.94 -35.09
CA GLU A 558 37.72 7.70 -35.87
C GLU A 558 37.08 8.68 -36.87
N GLU A 559 35.91 8.32 -37.42
CA GLU A 559 35.16 9.14 -38.36
C GLU A 559 34.57 10.37 -37.66
N LEU A 560 33.99 10.15 -36.50
CA LEU A 560 33.37 11.21 -35.72
C LEU A 560 34.41 12.17 -35.12
N LEU A 561 35.57 11.69 -34.71
CA LEU A 561 36.66 12.54 -34.27
C LEU A 561 37.16 13.47 -35.39
N LYS A 562 37.31 12.93 -36.64
CA LYS A 562 37.73 13.72 -37.78
C LYS A 562 36.74 14.81 -38.21
N LYS A 563 35.45 14.63 -37.91
CA LYS A 563 34.40 15.62 -38.22
C LYS A 563 34.49 16.90 -37.39
N ASN A 564 35.26 16.89 -36.27
CA ASN A 564 35.36 18.00 -35.32
C ASN A 564 33.99 18.56 -34.87
N GLY A 565 33.03 17.66 -34.72
CA GLY A 565 31.66 17.99 -34.37
C GLY A 565 31.37 17.88 -32.87
N PHE A 566 30.12 17.61 -32.52
CA PHE A 566 29.68 17.50 -31.14
C PHE A 566 30.36 16.34 -30.39
N TYR A 567 30.54 15.19 -31.07
CA TYR A 567 31.24 14.06 -30.51
C TYR A 567 32.70 14.39 -30.16
N HIS A 568 33.40 15.09 -31.05
CA HIS A 568 34.77 15.54 -30.80
C HIS A 568 34.84 16.39 -29.52
N ASN A 569 33.96 17.37 -29.40
CA ASN A 569 33.95 18.24 -28.23
C ASN A 569 33.58 17.48 -26.94
N LEU A 570 32.64 16.55 -27.02
CA LEU A 570 32.25 15.70 -25.90
C LEU A 570 33.40 14.81 -25.45
N TYR A 571 34.11 14.21 -26.42
CA TYR A 571 35.27 13.34 -26.19
C TYR A 571 36.38 14.10 -25.43
N TYR A 572 36.82 15.24 -25.94
CA TYR A 572 37.88 16.02 -25.30
C TYR A 572 37.46 16.64 -23.97
N SER A 573 36.21 16.97 -23.79
CA SER A 573 35.73 17.52 -22.53
C SER A 573 35.58 16.48 -21.41
N GLN A 574 35.27 15.22 -21.75
CA GLN A 574 34.99 14.19 -20.76
C GLN A 574 36.18 13.22 -20.55
N PHE A 575 36.99 12.96 -21.54
CA PHE A 575 37.96 11.88 -21.53
C PHE A 575 39.44 12.31 -21.76
N GLU A 576 39.69 13.42 -22.38
CA GLU A 576 41.01 14.01 -22.45
C GLU A 576 41.00 15.42 -21.90
N LYS A 577 41.79 15.69 -20.85
CA LYS A 577 42.08 17.07 -20.48
C LYS A 577 42.98 17.64 -21.56
N PRO A 578 42.70 18.81 -22.14
CA PRO A 578 43.69 19.50 -22.96
C PRO A 578 44.93 19.76 -22.10
N GLU A 579 46.11 19.35 -22.60
CA GLU A 579 47.42 19.71 -22.03
C GLU A 579 47.56 21.22 -21.89
#